data_2fe7b11963f0321a3bd6ec7e15654a06
#
_entry.id   2fe7b11963f0321a3bd6ec7e15654a06
#
_cell.length_a   1.000
_cell.length_b   1.000
_cell.length_c   1.000
_cell.angle_alpha   90.00
_cell.angle_beta   90.00
_cell.angle_gamma   90.00
#
_symmetry.space_group_name_H-M   'P 1'
#
loop_
_entity.id
_entity.type
_entity.pdbx_description
1 polymer ?
#
loop_
_entity_poly.entity_id
_entity_poly.type
_entity_poly.pdbx_seq_one_letter_code
_entity_poly.pdbx_strand_id
1 'polypeptide(L)'
;MSVHIHLVRPDRTTGDRRLLSEEDRDRAASFRFEKDATHWIACRTALRVILGKLTALPPAGVPLLSGPDGKPVLATPFEGIHFNVTHCHDFALIAVAPFPVGIDVERWERGRDLIGCEETFCHPDEIGHLPAETSARATALLNIWTAKEAALKARGSGLLSPPQELAVDFTANPATTRSDKDATVQRIIGLDHPALVAHSAYLSSGEASPDILYHWYP
;
A
#
# COMPACT_ATOMS: atom_id res chain seq x y z
N MET A 1 14.45 -7.30 11.51
CA MET A 1 13.33 -6.35 11.38
C MET A 1 12.34 -6.95 10.40
N SER A 2 11.03 -6.82 10.62
CA SER A 2 10.02 -7.44 9.75
C SER A 2 8.96 -6.47 9.28
N VAL A 3 8.43 -6.75 8.09
CA VAL A 3 7.20 -6.14 7.57
C VAL A 3 6.08 -7.16 7.74
N HIS A 4 5.04 -6.79 8.44
CA HIS A 4 3.83 -7.60 8.62
C HIS A 4 2.78 -7.17 7.61
N ILE A 5 2.32 -8.09 6.77
CA ILE A 5 1.30 -7.84 5.76
C ILE A 5 0.05 -8.63 6.11
N HIS A 6 -1.03 -7.91 6.37
CA HIS A 6 -2.33 -8.48 6.68
C HIS A 6 -3.22 -8.40 5.45
N LEU A 7 -3.69 -9.56 4.99
CA LEU A 7 -4.70 -9.66 3.94
C LEU A 7 -6.09 -9.67 4.57
N VAL A 8 -6.92 -8.73 4.15
CA VAL A 8 -8.31 -8.57 4.57
C VAL A 8 -9.21 -8.83 3.38
N ARG A 9 -10.31 -9.55 3.59
CA ARG A 9 -11.37 -9.78 2.62
C ARG A 9 -12.62 -8.99 3.03
N PRO A 10 -12.77 -7.71 2.61
CA PRO A 10 -13.89 -6.87 3.05
C PRO A 10 -15.28 -7.42 2.68
N ASP A 11 -15.34 -8.27 1.64
CA ASP A 11 -16.55 -8.99 1.24
C ASP A 11 -16.93 -10.14 2.18
N ARG A 12 -16.00 -10.61 3.00
CA ARG A 12 -16.16 -11.73 3.95
C ARG A 12 -15.95 -11.32 5.40
N THR A 13 -15.25 -10.23 5.63
CA THR A 13 -14.96 -9.70 6.97
C THR A 13 -16.11 -8.80 7.43
N THR A 14 -16.73 -9.16 8.53
CA THR A 14 -17.77 -8.30 9.13
C THR A 14 -17.10 -7.15 9.87
N GLY A 15 -17.34 -5.93 9.39
CA GLY A 15 -16.89 -4.73 10.11
C GLY A 15 -17.72 -4.51 11.39
N ASP A 16 -17.06 -4.14 12.48
CA ASP A 16 -17.72 -3.84 13.76
C ASP A 16 -17.62 -2.34 14.09
N ARG A 17 -18.74 -1.64 13.97
CA ARG A 17 -18.83 -0.20 14.29
C ARG A 17 -18.47 0.14 15.75
N ARG A 18 -18.56 -0.81 16.69
CA ARG A 18 -18.16 -0.61 18.10
C ARG A 18 -16.65 -0.48 18.26
N LEU A 19 -15.88 -1.01 17.29
CA LEU A 19 -14.41 -0.94 17.26
C LEU A 19 -13.89 0.32 16.54
N LEU A 20 -14.78 1.14 15.99
CA LEU A 20 -14.47 2.39 15.32
C LEU A 20 -14.48 3.57 16.31
N SER A 21 -13.63 4.58 16.08
CA SER A 21 -13.73 5.87 16.78
C SER A 21 -14.99 6.62 16.35
N GLU A 22 -15.31 7.69 17.03
CA GLU A 22 -16.43 8.58 16.67
C GLU A 22 -16.22 9.16 15.27
N GLU A 23 -15.03 9.70 15.00
CA GLU A 23 -14.63 10.22 13.68
C GLU A 23 -14.76 9.17 12.56
N ASP A 24 -14.37 7.92 12.82
CA ASP A 24 -14.54 6.85 11.84
C ASP A 24 -16.03 6.53 11.59
N ARG A 25 -16.87 6.59 12.62
CA ARG A 25 -18.31 6.37 12.45
C ARG A 25 -18.95 7.48 11.62
N ASP A 26 -18.53 8.74 11.84
CA ASP A 26 -19.00 9.89 11.05
C ASP A 26 -18.54 9.77 9.60
N ARG A 27 -17.27 9.37 9.38
CA ARG A 27 -16.77 9.09 8.02
C ARG A 27 -17.56 7.96 7.36
N ALA A 28 -17.84 6.87 8.06
CA ALA A 28 -18.64 5.77 7.55
C ALA A 28 -20.07 6.20 7.18
N ALA A 29 -20.66 7.12 7.94
CA ALA A 29 -21.99 7.67 7.67
C ALA A 29 -22.01 8.62 6.44
N SER A 30 -20.87 9.19 6.07
CA SER A 30 -20.77 10.12 4.94
C SER A 30 -20.69 9.43 3.55
N PHE A 31 -20.57 8.10 3.48
CA PHE A 31 -20.54 7.40 2.19
C PHE A 31 -21.92 7.44 1.52
N ARG A 32 -21.91 7.71 0.22
CA ARG A 32 -23.13 7.76 -0.59
C ARG A 32 -23.78 6.37 -0.77
N PHE A 33 -22.95 5.33 -0.88
CA PHE A 33 -23.41 3.96 -1.13
C PHE A 33 -23.08 3.07 0.06
N GLU A 34 -24.06 2.30 0.50
CA GLU A 34 -23.92 1.37 1.63
C GLU A 34 -22.82 0.32 1.42
N LYS A 35 -22.66 -0.16 0.18
CA LYS A 35 -21.60 -1.11 -0.18
C LYS A 35 -20.21 -0.54 0.13
N ASP A 36 -19.97 0.71 -0.25
CA ASP A 36 -18.67 1.37 -0.04
C ASP A 36 -18.43 1.63 1.47
N ALA A 37 -19.47 2.04 2.19
CA ALA A 37 -19.43 2.16 3.63
C ALA A 37 -19.08 0.83 4.31
N THR A 38 -19.72 -0.26 3.90
CA THR A 38 -19.49 -1.61 4.45
C THR A 38 -18.06 -2.07 4.22
N HIS A 39 -17.53 -1.92 3.00
CA HIS A 39 -16.15 -2.23 2.67
C HIS A 39 -15.16 -1.41 3.50
N TRP A 40 -15.39 -0.09 3.57
CA TRP A 40 -14.55 0.80 4.35
C TRP A 40 -14.57 0.45 5.85
N ILE A 41 -15.75 0.16 6.43
CA ILE A 41 -15.89 -0.24 7.82
C ILE A 41 -15.12 -1.53 8.10
N ALA A 42 -15.20 -2.53 7.22
CA ALA A 42 -14.45 -3.78 7.37
C ALA A 42 -12.93 -3.53 7.39
N CYS A 43 -12.42 -2.78 6.42
CA CYS A 43 -10.98 -2.42 6.36
C CYS A 43 -10.54 -1.59 7.58
N ARG A 44 -11.35 -0.60 7.99
CA ARG A 44 -11.03 0.27 9.13
C ARG A 44 -11.09 -0.50 10.46
N THR A 45 -12.03 -1.41 10.62
CA THR A 45 -12.10 -2.33 11.77
C THR A 45 -10.83 -3.17 11.85
N ALA A 46 -10.45 -3.81 10.74
CA ALA A 46 -9.22 -4.62 10.68
C ALA A 46 -7.98 -3.80 11.06
N LEU A 47 -7.82 -2.61 10.49
CA LEU A 47 -6.71 -1.70 10.82
C LEU A 47 -6.67 -1.38 12.32
N ARG A 48 -7.79 -0.99 12.90
CA ARG A 48 -7.86 -0.65 14.34
C ARG A 48 -7.57 -1.83 15.24
N VAL A 49 -8.02 -3.03 14.88
CA VAL A 49 -7.72 -4.26 15.66
C VAL A 49 -6.22 -4.58 15.58
N ILE A 50 -5.62 -4.50 14.39
CA ILE A 50 -4.19 -4.74 14.19
C ILE A 50 -3.36 -3.74 15.01
N LEU A 51 -3.64 -2.45 14.85
CA LEU A 51 -2.91 -1.40 15.56
C LEU A 51 -3.19 -1.41 17.06
N GLY A 52 -4.41 -1.76 17.49
CA GLY A 52 -4.75 -1.91 18.89
C GLY A 52 -3.92 -2.98 19.61
N LYS A 53 -3.64 -4.10 18.93
CA LYS A 53 -2.72 -5.13 19.46
C LYS A 53 -1.29 -4.61 19.63
N LEU A 54 -0.81 -3.78 18.71
CA LEU A 54 0.54 -3.24 18.73
C LEU A 54 0.72 -2.10 19.74
N THR A 55 -0.32 -1.31 19.96
CA THR A 55 -0.33 -0.18 20.89
C THR A 55 -0.79 -0.56 22.28
N ALA A 56 -1.30 -1.78 22.49
CA ALA A 56 -1.98 -2.23 23.70
C ALA A 56 -3.20 -1.37 24.08
N LEU A 57 -3.86 -0.76 23.10
CA LEU A 57 -5.06 0.06 23.27
C LEU A 57 -6.32 -0.66 22.74
N PRO A 58 -7.50 -0.33 23.26
CA PRO A 58 -8.75 -0.74 22.64
C PRO A 58 -8.80 -0.21 21.19
N PRO A 59 -9.31 -0.98 20.21
CA PRO A 59 -9.34 -0.58 18.80
C PRO A 59 -9.94 0.82 18.56
N ALA A 60 -11.06 1.16 19.21
CA ALA A 60 -11.68 2.47 19.09
C ALA A 60 -10.81 3.61 19.66
N GLY A 61 -9.91 3.30 20.60
CA GLY A 61 -9.01 4.25 21.25
C GLY A 61 -7.66 4.42 20.55
N VAL A 62 -7.37 3.68 19.46
CA VAL A 62 -6.13 3.86 18.69
C VAL A 62 -6.07 5.28 18.12
N PRO A 63 -5.02 6.08 18.45
CA PRO A 63 -4.96 7.49 18.09
C PRO A 63 -4.48 7.67 16.64
N LEU A 64 -5.39 7.47 15.68
CA LEU A 64 -5.15 7.71 14.26
C LEU A 64 -5.35 9.19 13.93
N LEU A 65 -4.35 9.79 13.28
CA LEU A 65 -4.39 11.16 12.78
C LEU A 65 -4.30 11.16 11.25
N SER A 66 -4.83 12.19 10.62
CA SER A 66 -4.54 12.46 9.21
C SER A 66 -3.16 13.10 9.09
N GLY A 67 -2.24 12.46 8.39
CA GLY A 67 -0.96 13.05 8.04
C GLY A 67 -1.11 14.16 7.00
N PRO A 68 0.00 14.86 6.65
CA PRO A 68 -0.01 16.02 5.76
C PRO A 68 -0.70 15.75 4.39
N ASP A 69 -0.52 14.55 3.85
CA ASP A 69 -1.05 14.16 2.54
C ASP A 69 -2.28 13.25 2.64
N GLY A 70 -2.97 13.30 3.78
CA GLY A 70 -4.15 12.47 4.05
C GLY A 70 -3.83 11.01 4.39
N LYS A 71 -2.54 10.59 4.36
CA LYS A 71 -2.12 9.27 4.83
C LYS A 71 -2.35 9.19 6.34
N PRO A 72 -3.10 8.19 6.86
CA PRO A 72 -3.26 8.04 8.29
C PRO A 72 -1.93 7.68 8.96
N VAL A 73 -1.69 8.26 10.14
CA VAL A 73 -0.52 8.02 10.98
C VAL A 73 -0.96 7.83 12.44
N LEU A 74 -0.10 7.25 13.26
CA LEU A 74 -0.32 7.16 14.70
C LEU A 74 0.24 8.40 15.40
N ALA A 75 -0.50 8.90 16.41
CA ALA A 75 -0.01 9.95 17.28
C ALA A 75 1.05 9.45 18.27
N THR A 76 1.80 10.37 18.88
CA THR A 76 2.70 10.11 20.02
C THR A 76 1.95 9.35 21.13
N PRO A 77 2.57 8.30 21.73
CA PRO A 77 3.97 7.88 21.59
C PRO A 77 4.19 6.74 20.54
N PHE A 78 3.29 6.57 19.57
CA PHE A 78 3.29 5.42 18.66
C PHE A 78 3.84 5.71 17.26
N GLU A 79 4.49 6.83 17.05
CA GLU A 79 5.03 7.27 15.76
C GLU A 79 6.12 6.34 15.19
N GLY A 80 6.67 5.46 16.03
CA GLY A 80 7.60 4.40 15.58
C GLY A 80 6.90 3.19 14.94
N ILE A 81 5.56 3.13 14.94
CA ILE A 81 4.78 2.12 14.24
C ILE A 81 4.29 2.72 12.93
N HIS A 82 4.91 2.31 11.83
CA HIS A 82 4.51 2.74 10.50
C HIS A 82 3.54 1.74 9.89
N PHE A 83 2.57 2.23 9.17
CA PHE A 83 1.62 1.38 8.45
C PHE A 83 1.14 2.03 7.17
N ASN A 84 0.63 1.22 6.26
CA ASN A 84 -0.04 1.66 5.06
C ASN A 84 -1.17 0.70 4.69
N VAL A 85 -2.21 1.21 4.06
CA VAL A 85 -3.39 0.46 3.64
C VAL A 85 -3.61 0.68 2.16
N THR A 86 -3.90 -0.39 1.45
CA THR A 86 -4.36 -0.37 0.07
C THR A 86 -5.54 -1.32 -0.09
N HIS A 87 -6.35 -1.09 -1.11
CA HIS A 87 -7.48 -1.97 -1.41
C HIS A 87 -7.77 -2.02 -2.91
N CYS A 88 -8.20 -3.16 -3.36
CA CYS A 88 -8.60 -3.44 -4.73
C CYS A 88 -9.77 -4.42 -4.72
N HIS A 89 -10.96 -3.97 -5.13
CA HIS A 89 -12.20 -4.76 -5.12
C HIS A 89 -12.45 -5.46 -3.76
N ASP A 90 -12.29 -6.79 -3.74
CA ASP A 90 -12.59 -7.66 -2.58
C ASP A 90 -11.39 -7.89 -1.67
N PHE A 91 -10.27 -7.20 -1.93
CA PHE A 91 -9.05 -7.34 -1.18
C PHE A 91 -8.61 -6.00 -0.57
N ALA A 92 -8.10 -6.07 0.64
CA ALA A 92 -7.33 -4.99 1.22
C ALA A 92 -6.06 -5.56 1.84
N LEU A 93 -4.97 -4.82 1.73
CA LEU A 93 -3.70 -5.14 2.37
C LEU A 93 -3.35 -4.05 3.37
N ILE A 94 -2.89 -4.47 4.53
CA ILE A 94 -2.38 -3.59 5.59
C ILE A 94 -0.96 -4.01 5.87
N ALA A 95 0.01 -3.16 5.52
CA ALA A 95 1.41 -3.34 5.88
C ALA A 95 1.71 -2.61 7.18
N VAL A 96 2.46 -3.23 8.08
CA VAL A 96 2.94 -2.63 9.33
C VAL A 96 4.43 -2.94 9.52
N ALA A 97 5.22 -1.93 9.88
CA ALA A 97 6.66 -2.04 10.08
C ALA A 97 7.17 -1.02 11.11
N PRO A 98 8.37 -1.20 11.68
CA PRO A 98 9.04 -0.22 12.54
C PRO A 98 9.79 0.87 11.74
N PHE A 99 9.52 1.01 10.45
CA PHE A 99 10.11 1.99 9.54
C PHE A 99 9.08 2.39 8.47
N PRO A 100 9.25 3.50 7.75
CA PRO A 100 8.34 3.93 6.70
C PRO A 100 8.09 2.83 5.68
N VAL A 101 6.82 2.48 5.49
CA VAL A 101 6.35 1.41 4.60
C VAL A 101 5.19 1.90 3.75
N GLY A 102 5.15 1.45 2.50
CA GLY A 102 4.04 1.61 1.59
C GLY A 102 3.66 0.25 1.01
N ILE A 103 2.41 0.12 0.60
CA ILE A 103 1.89 -1.09 -0.03
C ILE A 103 0.89 -0.71 -1.10
N ASP A 104 0.92 -1.40 -2.22
CA ASP A 104 -0.08 -1.28 -3.26
C ASP A 104 -0.51 -2.64 -3.79
N VAL A 105 -1.77 -2.72 -4.23
CA VAL A 105 -2.37 -3.94 -4.77
C VAL A 105 -3.35 -3.62 -5.89
N GLU A 106 -3.23 -4.37 -6.97
CA GLU A 106 -4.14 -4.29 -8.11
C GLU A 106 -4.50 -5.69 -8.62
N ARG A 107 -5.62 -5.81 -9.33
CA ARG A 107 -5.97 -7.01 -10.07
C ARG A 107 -5.20 -7.09 -11.38
N TRP A 108 -4.92 -8.30 -11.85
CA TRP A 108 -4.22 -8.52 -13.13
C TRP A 108 -4.88 -7.83 -14.32
N GLU A 109 -6.20 -7.78 -14.35
CA GLU A 109 -7.00 -7.17 -15.42
C GLU A 109 -6.70 -5.68 -15.60
N ARG A 110 -6.34 -4.99 -14.51
CA ARG A 110 -6.01 -3.56 -14.49
C ARG A 110 -4.84 -3.22 -15.42
N GLY A 111 -3.92 -4.16 -15.66
CA GLY A 111 -2.77 -3.95 -16.53
C GLY A 111 -3.14 -3.56 -17.96
N ARG A 112 -4.27 -4.05 -18.47
CA ARG A 112 -4.76 -3.69 -19.81
C ARG A 112 -5.18 -2.22 -19.92
N ASP A 113 -5.72 -1.66 -18.84
CA ASP A 113 -6.15 -0.26 -18.81
C ASP A 113 -4.95 0.71 -18.76
N LEU A 114 -3.76 0.22 -18.45
CA LEU A 114 -2.52 1.00 -18.39
C LEU A 114 -1.85 1.14 -19.76
N ILE A 115 -2.23 0.32 -20.75
CA ILE A 115 -1.70 0.41 -22.10
C ILE A 115 -2.16 1.73 -22.72
N GLY A 116 -1.19 2.50 -23.26
CA GLY A 116 -1.43 3.84 -23.79
C GLY A 116 -1.35 4.96 -22.74
N CYS A 117 -1.12 4.62 -21.45
CA CYS A 117 -0.92 5.59 -20.38
C CYS A 117 0.54 5.64 -19.90
N GLU A 118 1.47 4.97 -20.59
CA GLU A 118 2.86 4.79 -20.18
C GLU A 118 3.54 6.10 -19.80
N GLU A 119 3.38 7.13 -20.62
CA GLU A 119 3.99 8.44 -20.41
C GLU A 119 3.49 9.17 -19.18
N THR A 120 2.36 8.73 -18.60
CA THR A 120 1.79 9.37 -17.41
C THR A 120 2.41 8.88 -16.11
N PHE A 121 3.07 7.72 -16.11
CA PHE A 121 3.64 7.15 -14.88
C PHE A 121 4.96 6.41 -15.05
N CYS A 122 5.33 5.94 -16.26
CA CYS A 122 6.62 5.30 -16.47
C CYS A 122 7.76 6.33 -16.53
N HIS A 123 8.91 5.95 -15.99
CA HIS A 123 10.16 6.67 -16.22
C HIS A 123 10.61 6.46 -17.68
N PRO A 124 11.27 7.44 -18.33
CA PRO A 124 11.76 7.27 -19.71
C PRO A 124 12.60 6.00 -19.93
N ASP A 125 13.45 5.64 -18.97
CA ASP A 125 14.26 4.42 -19.03
C ASP A 125 13.40 3.14 -19.03
N GLU A 126 12.21 3.14 -18.40
CA GLU A 126 11.33 1.97 -18.38
C GLU A 126 10.59 1.79 -19.70
N ILE A 127 10.17 2.89 -20.35
CA ILE A 127 9.40 2.85 -21.60
C ILE A 127 10.16 2.09 -22.69
N GLY A 128 11.47 2.34 -22.80
CA GLY A 128 12.34 1.70 -23.80
C GLY A 128 12.49 0.18 -23.62
N HIS A 129 12.18 -0.34 -22.46
CA HIS A 129 12.31 -1.76 -22.11
C HIS A 129 10.98 -2.51 -22.04
N LEU A 130 9.85 -1.83 -22.29
CA LEU A 130 8.54 -2.46 -22.24
C LEU A 130 8.37 -3.51 -23.36
N PRO A 131 7.81 -4.70 -23.04
CA PRO A 131 7.55 -5.73 -24.05
C PRO A 131 6.65 -5.22 -25.19
N ALA A 132 6.88 -5.70 -26.40
CA ALA A 132 6.03 -5.40 -27.55
C ALA A 132 4.71 -6.21 -27.53
N GLU A 133 4.74 -7.42 -26.94
CA GLU A 133 3.57 -8.29 -26.84
C GLU A 133 2.59 -7.73 -25.80
N THR A 134 1.32 -7.61 -26.17
CA THR A 134 0.28 -6.88 -25.40
C THR A 134 0.10 -7.41 -23.98
N SER A 135 0.07 -8.72 -23.77
CA SER A 135 -0.17 -9.27 -22.41
C SER A 135 1.08 -9.12 -21.53
N ALA A 136 2.26 -9.32 -22.10
CA ALA A 136 3.52 -9.09 -21.39
C ALA A 136 3.70 -7.59 -21.04
N ARG A 137 3.31 -6.70 -21.96
CA ARG A 137 3.32 -5.25 -21.73
C ARG A 137 2.37 -4.86 -20.63
N ALA A 138 1.13 -5.35 -20.64
CA ALA A 138 0.14 -5.09 -19.60
C ALA A 138 0.66 -5.53 -18.20
N THR A 139 1.28 -6.71 -18.14
CA THR A 139 1.91 -7.23 -16.92
C THR A 139 3.04 -6.35 -16.45
N ALA A 140 3.95 -5.94 -17.35
CA ALA A 140 5.07 -5.06 -17.01
C ALA A 140 4.58 -3.70 -16.47
N LEU A 141 3.63 -3.08 -17.16
CA LEU A 141 3.04 -1.81 -16.73
C LEU A 141 2.39 -1.89 -15.36
N LEU A 142 1.66 -2.97 -15.09
CA LEU A 142 1.02 -3.16 -13.80
C LEU A 142 2.04 -3.34 -12.66
N ASN A 143 3.12 -4.08 -12.91
CA ASN A 143 4.20 -4.21 -11.94
C ASN A 143 4.90 -2.87 -11.67
N ILE A 144 5.19 -2.09 -12.72
CA ILE A 144 5.76 -0.74 -12.56
C ILE A 144 4.82 0.16 -11.76
N TRP A 145 3.54 0.18 -12.12
CA TRP A 145 2.54 0.99 -11.44
C TRP A 145 2.45 0.67 -9.94
N THR A 146 2.21 -0.59 -9.58
CA THR A 146 2.05 -0.99 -8.17
C THR A 146 3.34 -0.79 -7.36
N ALA A 147 4.52 -1.00 -7.96
CA ALA A 147 5.79 -0.73 -7.30
C ALA A 147 5.99 0.76 -7.01
N LYS A 148 5.66 1.64 -7.95
CA LYS A 148 5.75 3.10 -7.79
C LYS A 148 4.74 3.62 -6.76
N GLU A 149 3.49 3.18 -6.84
CA GLU A 149 2.47 3.53 -5.85
C GLU A 149 2.90 3.12 -4.43
N ALA A 150 3.42 1.90 -4.25
CA ALA A 150 3.96 1.47 -2.97
C ALA A 150 5.12 2.38 -2.52
N ALA A 151 6.04 2.73 -3.42
CA ALA A 151 7.18 3.60 -3.13
C ALA A 151 6.74 5.01 -2.71
N LEU A 152 5.80 5.63 -3.42
CA LEU A 152 5.25 6.94 -3.11
C LEU A 152 4.50 6.94 -1.77
N LYS A 153 3.72 5.88 -1.50
CA LYS A 153 3.04 5.68 -0.21
C LYS A 153 4.03 5.52 0.96
N ALA A 154 5.18 4.85 0.74
CA ALA A 154 6.21 4.74 1.76
C ALA A 154 6.85 6.09 2.10
N ARG A 155 7.08 6.94 1.09
CA ARG A 155 7.59 8.32 1.28
C ARG A 155 6.57 9.23 1.98
N GLY A 156 5.29 8.93 1.88
CA GLY A 156 4.21 9.79 2.35
C GLY A 156 3.91 10.96 1.42
N SER A 157 4.56 11.05 0.26
CA SER A 157 4.38 12.14 -0.69
C SER A 157 3.12 11.98 -1.56
N GLY A 158 2.51 10.81 -1.57
CA GLY A 158 1.34 10.51 -2.38
C GLY A 158 1.52 10.91 -3.85
N LEU A 159 0.45 11.35 -4.50
CA LEU A 159 0.46 11.84 -5.88
C LEU A 159 1.10 13.24 -6.06
N LEU A 160 1.61 13.86 -4.99
CA LEU A 160 2.36 15.13 -5.09
C LEU A 160 3.72 14.95 -5.76
N SER A 161 4.24 13.72 -5.79
CA SER A 161 5.46 13.38 -6.54
C SER A 161 5.06 12.66 -7.81
N PRO A 162 5.42 13.18 -9.00
CA PRO A 162 5.11 12.53 -10.27
C PRO A 162 5.74 11.14 -10.34
N PRO A 163 4.97 10.07 -10.65
CA PRO A 163 5.51 8.71 -10.74
C PRO A 163 6.61 8.55 -11.79
N GLN A 164 6.61 9.41 -12.83
CA GLN A 164 7.63 9.40 -13.88
C GLN A 164 9.04 9.73 -13.38
N GLU A 165 9.16 10.38 -12.23
CA GLU A 165 10.44 10.73 -11.61
C GLU A 165 11.06 9.57 -10.81
N LEU A 166 10.35 8.46 -10.70
CA LEU A 166 10.83 7.22 -10.09
C LEU A 166 11.12 6.19 -11.18
N ALA A 167 12.33 5.69 -11.25
CA ALA A 167 12.66 4.50 -12.02
C ALA A 167 12.63 3.26 -11.11
N VAL A 168 12.01 2.18 -11.56
CA VAL A 168 12.02 0.87 -10.87
C VAL A 168 13.02 -0.06 -11.55
N ASP A 169 13.91 -0.64 -10.77
CA ASP A 169 14.83 -1.67 -11.23
C ASP A 169 14.41 -3.03 -10.66
N PHE A 170 13.76 -3.85 -11.49
CA PHE A 170 13.38 -5.22 -11.15
C PHE A 170 14.52 -6.23 -11.35
N THR A 171 15.68 -5.83 -11.88
CA THR A 171 16.84 -6.72 -12.00
C THR A 171 17.65 -6.80 -10.71
N ALA A 172 17.53 -5.79 -9.84
CA ALA A 172 18.07 -5.82 -8.50
C ALA A 172 17.32 -6.82 -7.61
N ASN A 173 18.00 -7.38 -6.60
CA ASN A 173 17.38 -8.30 -5.64
C ASN A 173 17.72 -7.86 -4.19
N PRO A 174 16.75 -7.32 -3.42
CA PRO A 174 15.38 -7.00 -3.86
C PRO A 174 15.35 -5.89 -4.93
N ALA A 175 14.25 -5.80 -5.68
CA ALA A 175 14.02 -4.71 -6.61
C ALA A 175 14.11 -3.35 -5.91
N THR A 176 14.46 -2.31 -6.64
CA THR A 176 14.66 -0.97 -6.06
C THR A 176 13.95 0.11 -6.86
N THR A 177 13.67 1.24 -6.21
CA THR A 177 13.33 2.49 -6.91
C THR A 177 14.45 3.51 -6.73
N ARG A 178 14.68 4.29 -7.77
CA ARG A 178 15.57 5.45 -7.79
C ARG A 178 14.76 6.68 -8.16
N SER A 179 14.97 7.77 -7.44
CA SER A 179 14.37 9.07 -7.76
C SER A 179 15.37 9.95 -8.52
N ASP A 180 14.87 10.70 -9.50
CA ASP A 180 15.68 11.71 -10.20
C ASP A 180 15.93 12.96 -9.35
N LYS A 181 15.11 13.19 -8.31
CA LYS A 181 15.17 14.39 -7.48
C LYS A 181 16.05 14.25 -6.25
N ASP A 182 16.24 13.04 -5.77
CA ASP A 182 16.99 12.77 -4.55
C ASP A 182 17.73 11.43 -4.64
N ALA A 183 18.69 11.24 -3.75
CA ALA A 183 19.47 9.99 -3.68
C ALA A 183 18.73 8.86 -2.94
N THR A 184 17.45 9.02 -2.67
CA THR A 184 16.69 8.03 -1.90
C THR A 184 16.42 6.79 -2.74
N VAL A 185 16.95 5.67 -2.28
CA VAL A 185 16.67 4.35 -2.82
C VAL A 185 15.69 3.63 -1.88
N GLN A 186 14.62 3.11 -2.44
CA GLN A 186 13.68 2.26 -1.72
C GLN A 186 13.79 0.84 -2.26
N ARG A 187 13.61 -0.11 -1.38
CA ARG A 187 13.54 -1.53 -1.75
C ARG A 187 12.09 -1.91 -1.98
N ILE A 188 11.87 -2.70 -3.02
CA ILE A 188 10.55 -3.17 -3.46
C ILE A 188 10.50 -4.68 -3.30
N ILE A 189 9.44 -5.16 -2.68
CA ILE A 189 9.17 -6.60 -2.55
C ILE A 189 7.85 -6.89 -3.25
N GLY A 190 7.89 -7.77 -4.23
CA GLY A 190 6.70 -8.36 -4.84
C GLY A 190 6.04 -9.31 -3.85
N LEU A 191 4.72 -9.27 -3.76
CA LEU A 191 3.93 -10.17 -2.94
C LEU A 191 3.31 -11.22 -3.84
N ASP A 192 3.57 -12.49 -3.56
CA ASP A 192 3.06 -13.58 -4.37
C ASP A 192 1.58 -13.87 -4.05
N HIS A 193 0.71 -13.63 -5.04
CA HIS A 193 -0.70 -13.96 -4.96
C HIS A 193 -1.26 -14.27 -6.36
N PRO A 194 -1.99 -15.37 -6.55
CA PRO A 194 -2.38 -15.84 -7.88
C PRO A 194 -3.35 -14.93 -8.63
N ALA A 195 -4.09 -14.07 -7.94
CA ALA A 195 -5.10 -13.19 -8.54
C ALA A 195 -4.73 -11.70 -8.51
N LEU A 196 -3.62 -11.33 -7.90
CA LEU A 196 -3.26 -9.94 -7.62
C LEU A 196 -1.81 -9.65 -7.97
N VAL A 197 -1.53 -8.43 -8.40
CA VAL A 197 -0.19 -7.85 -8.41
C VAL A 197 -0.09 -6.92 -7.20
N ALA A 198 0.84 -7.18 -6.33
CA ALA A 198 1.04 -6.36 -5.14
C ALA A 198 2.52 -6.16 -4.85
N HIS A 199 2.87 -4.96 -4.43
CA HIS A 199 4.23 -4.61 -4.02
C HIS A 199 4.21 -3.87 -2.69
N SER A 200 5.20 -4.16 -1.86
CA SER A 200 5.52 -3.36 -0.67
C SER A 200 6.85 -2.65 -0.88
N ALA A 201 6.89 -1.37 -0.57
CA ALA A 201 8.09 -0.57 -0.60
C ALA A 201 8.48 -0.14 0.81
N TYR A 202 9.77 -0.04 1.09
CA TYR A 202 10.27 0.44 2.37
C TYR A 202 11.59 1.19 2.23
N LEU A 203 11.77 2.15 3.13
CA LEU A 203 13.03 2.84 3.33
C LEU A 203 13.84 2.05 4.37
N SER A 204 15.00 1.55 4.00
CA SER A 204 15.90 0.86 4.91
C SER A 204 17.25 1.57 4.91
N SER A 205 17.75 1.88 6.10
CA SER A 205 19.10 2.38 6.29
C SER A 205 20.15 1.25 6.37
N GLY A 206 19.73 -0.02 6.35
CA GLY A 206 20.58 -1.20 6.47
C GLY A 206 20.66 -2.04 5.20
N GLU A 207 21.69 -2.88 5.11
CA GLU A 207 21.89 -3.80 3.96
C GLU A 207 20.94 -4.99 3.96
N ALA A 208 20.45 -5.42 5.14
CA ALA A 208 19.59 -6.59 5.26
C ALA A 208 18.15 -6.27 4.86
N SER A 209 17.56 -7.12 4.01
CA SER A 209 16.12 -7.09 3.74
C SER A 209 15.34 -7.55 4.98
N PRO A 210 14.20 -6.93 5.28
CA PRO A 210 13.33 -7.39 6.36
C PRO A 210 12.67 -8.72 6.01
N ASP A 211 12.34 -9.49 7.01
CA ASP A 211 11.45 -10.63 6.85
C ASP A 211 10.04 -10.17 6.51
N ILE A 212 9.38 -10.83 5.56
CA ILE A 212 7.99 -10.55 5.22
C ILE A 212 7.12 -11.62 5.87
N LEU A 213 6.23 -11.18 6.76
CA LEU A 213 5.32 -12.04 7.50
C LEU A 213 3.88 -11.79 7.05
N TYR A 214 3.24 -12.82 6.51
CA TYR A 214 1.87 -12.76 6.02
C TYR A 214 0.88 -13.21 7.08
N HIS A 215 -0.21 -12.47 7.20
CA HIS A 215 -1.29 -12.74 8.14
C HIS A 215 -2.63 -12.70 7.40
N TRP A 216 -3.49 -13.67 7.67
CA TRP A 216 -4.87 -13.62 7.26
C TRP A 216 -5.69 -12.94 8.35
N TYR A 217 -6.44 -11.93 7.96
CA TYR A 217 -7.40 -11.31 8.87
C TYR A 217 -8.77 -11.99 8.64
N PRO A 218 -9.36 -12.59 9.69
CA PRO A 218 -10.61 -13.35 9.59
C PRO A 218 -11.84 -12.49 9.26
#